data_6a9821d70428491a5539ef473619b761
#
_entry.id   6a9821d70428491a5539ef473619b761
#
_cell.length_a   1.000
_cell.length_b   1.000
_cell.length_c   1.000
_cell.angle_alpha   90.00
_cell.angle_beta   90.00
_cell.angle_gamma   90.00
#
_symmetry.space_group_name_H-M   'P 1'
#
loop_
_entity.id
_entity.type
_entity.pdbx_description
1 polymer ?
#
loop_
_entity_poly.entity_id
_entity_poly.type
_entity_poly.pdbx_seq_one_letter_code
_entity_poly.pdbx_strand_id
1 'polypeptide(L)'
;MKKLFLIFAVLLMTDLIAAKENQTVKLNSGYEMPTLGLGTWTLTGETCENAVYAALKSGYRLIDTAKYYGNESEVGNAIRRATKDGICKREEIFVTTKLVPWSNNPDRDIDDSLKQLGLSYIDLCLLHQHGSASGDDAVYKAMIRAVKDGKIRSIGISNFYTEKTVSHFIKNFEIPPTVIQNENHLKYQNNSLRDWAAKKRIYIESYYPFGGRGHTKEHLQNETVLEIARAHGKSAAQIIVRWHLQSGYIAIPGSSNPAHIAENFDVWDFELTENEMKKLNALDTGQRYENW
;
A
#
# COMPACT_ATOMS: atom_id res chain seq x y z
N MET A 1 -11.42 2.62 -44.67
CA MET A 1 -11.85 3.24 -43.41
C MET A 1 -12.24 2.24 -42.32
N LYS A 2 -13.04 1.20 -42.57
CA LYS A 2 -13.44 0.21 -41.52
C LYS A 2 -12.30 -0.61 -40.89
N LYS A 3 -11.23 -0.93 -41.65
CA LYS A 3 -10.06 -1.68 -41.13
C LYS A 3 -9.17 -0.84 -40.17
N LEU A 4 -9.08 0.47 -40.38
CA LEU A 4 -8.29 1.37 -39.53
C LEU A 4 -8.95 1.58 -38.15
N PHE A 5 -10.30 1.62 -38.13
CA PHE A 5 -11.07 1.73 -36.87
C PHE A 5 -10.98 0.47 -36.01
N LEU A 6 -10.85 -0.71 -36.61
CA LEU A 6 -10.75 -1.98 -35.89
C LEU A 6 -9.38 -2.15 -35.22
N ILE A 7 -8.31 -1.68 -35.88
CA ILE A 7 -6.93 -1.73 -35.33
C ILE A 7 -6.78 -0.76 -34.15
N PHE A 8 -7.39 0.43 -34.23
CA PHE A 8 -7.39 1.41 -33.13
C PHE A 8 -8.20 0.94 -31.92
N ALA A 9 -9.33 0.26 -32.13
CA ALA A 9 -10.15 -0.30 -31.06
C ALA A 9 -9.48 -1.50 -30.37
N VAL A 10 -8.74 -2.33 -31.11
CA VAL A 10 -8.00 -3.47 -30.54
C VAL A 10 -6.77 -2.99 -29.76
N LEU A 11 -6.04 -1.98 -30.25
CA LEU A 11 -4.93 -1.36 -29.50
C LEU A 11 -5.43 -0.70 -28.19
N LEU A 12 -6.50 0.07 -28.24
CA LEU A 12 -7.11 0.67 -27.05
C LEU A 12 -7.62 -0.39 -26.05
N MET A 13 -8.13 -1.52 -26.49
CA MET A 13 -8.53 -2.61 -25.61
C MET A 13 -7.34 -3.36 -25.01
N THR A 14 -6.24 -3.55 -25.73
CA THR A 14 -5.02 -4.17 -25.19
C THR A 14 -4.34 -3.27 -24.17
N ASP A 15 -4.30 -1.96 -24.39
CA ASP A 15 -3.75 -0.99 -23.43
C ASP A 15 -4.61 -0.86 -22.16
N LEU A 16 -5.95 -0.91 -22.31
CA LEU A 16 -6.87 -0.96 -21.16
C LEU A 16 -6.75 -2.26 -20.34
N ILE A 17 -6.50 -3.39 -20.99
CA ILE A 17 -6.31 -4.69 -20.33
C ILE A 17 -4.95 -4.72 -19.63
N ALA A 18 -3.88 -4.25 -20.29
CA ALA A 18 -2.52 -4.15 -19.68
C ALA A 18 -2.50 -3.16 -18.50
N ALA A 19 -3.18 -2.00 -18.62
CA ALA A 19 -3.32 -1.04 -17.53
C ALA A 19 -4.09 -1.63 -16.32
N LYS A 20 -5.06 -2.51 -16.57
CA LYS A 20 -5.81 -3.18 -15.50
C LYS A 20 -5.04 -4.30 -14.82
N GLU A 21 -4.18 -5.03 -15.55
CA GLU A 21 -3.32 -6.09 -15.00
C GLU A 21 -2.27 -5.55 -14.03
N ASN A 22 -1.83 -4.29 -14.17
CA ASN A 22 -0.86 -3.66 -13.28
C ASN A 22 -1.48 -2.96 -12.06
N GLN A 23 -2.81 -2.88 -11.95
CA GLN A 23 -3.49 -2.20 -10.84
C GLN A 23 -3.73 -3.08 -9.62
N THR A 24 -3.65 -4.39 -9.75
CA THR A 24 -3.81 -5.35 -8.65
C THR A 24 -2.73 -6.43 -8.67
N VAL A 25 -2.52 -7.04 -7.52
CA VAL A 25 -1.70 -8.24 -7.35
C VAL A 25 -2.48 -9.30 -6.61
N LYS A 26 -2.29 -10.56 -7.00
CA LYS A 26 -2.91 -11.70 -6.31
C LYS A 26 -2.05 -12.13 -5.13
N LEU A 27 -2.55 -11.93 -3.92
CA LEU A 27 -1.89 -12.35 -2.69
C LEU A 27 -1.84 -13.88 -2.57
N ASN A 28 -0.91 -14.40 -1.76
CA ASN A 28 -0.85 -15.84 -1.46
C ASN A 28 -2.05 -16.36 -0.67
N SER A 29 -2.87 -15.48 -0.09
CA SER A 29 -4.19 -15.77 0.50
C SER A 29 -5.30 -15.97 -0.54
N GLY A 30 -5.05 -15.65 -1.81
CA GLY A 30 -6.00 -15.77 -2.93
C GLY A 30 -6.78 -14.51 -3.24
N TYR A 31 -6.73 -13.47 -2.40
CA TYR A 31 -7.40 -12.20 -2.63
C TYR A 31 -6.58 -11.26 -3.54
N GLU A 32 -7.27 -10.39 -4.28
CA GLU A 32 -6.64 -9.34 -5.09
C GLU A 32 -6.44 -8.09 -4.24
N MET A 33 -5.24 -7.50 -4.30
CA MET A 33 -4.88 -6.27 -3.60
C MET A 33 -4.47 -5.19 -4.61
N PRO A 34 -5.03 -3.97 -4.55
CA PRO A 34 -4.58 -2.87 -5.40
C PRO A 34 -3.12 -2.50 -5.11
N THR A 35 -2.38 -2.13 -6.16
CA THR A 35 -0.95 -1.78 -6.05
C THR A 35 -0.70 -0.33 -5.62
N LEU A 36 -1.74 0.52 -5.63
CA LEU A 36 -1.69 1.90 -5.19
C LEU A 36 -2.80 2.19 -4.19
N GLY A 37 -2.44 2.68 -3.02
CA GLY A 37 -3.36 3.02 -1.94
C GLY A 37 -3.11 4.39 -1.33
N LEU A 38 -4.01 4.83 -0.44
CA LEU A 38 -3.82 5.99 0.40
C LEU A 38 -3.38 5.56 1.80
N GLY A 39 -2.20 6.04 2.26
CA GLY A 39 -1.76 5.94 3.64
C GLY A 39 -2.39 7.06 4.49
N THR A 40 -2.93 6.70 5.67
CA THR A 40 -3.62 7.67 6.56
C THR A 40 -2.83 8.05 7.80
N TRP A 41 -1.57 7.61 7.94
CA TRP A 41 -0.73 8.01 9.08
C TRP A 41 -0.68 9.54 9.21
N THR A 42 -0.93 10.06 10.41
CA THR A 42 -1.02 11.49 10.78
C THR A 42 -2.26 12.24 10.32
N LEU A 43 -3.14 11.64 9.55
CA LEU A 43 -4.43 12.23 9.24
C LEU A 43 -5.41 11.95 10.38
N THR A 44 -6.11 12.98 10.87
CA THR A 44 -7.05 12.87 11.99
C THR A 44 -8.34 13.63 11.71
N GLY A 45 -9.43 13.24 12.37
CA GLY A 45 -10.72 13.92 12.30
C GLY A 45 -11.22 14.12 10.87
N GLU A 46 -11.90 15.23 10.63
CA GLU A 46 -12.48 15.56 9.33
C GLU A 46 -11.45 15.56 8.18
N THR A 47 -10.19 15.90 8.46
CA THR A 47 -9.12 15.86 7.46
C THR A 47 -8.88 14.44 6.97
N CYS A 48 -8.89 13.44 7.87
CA CYS A 48 -8.75 12.03 7.50
C CYS A 48 -9.96 11.57 6.68
N GLU A 49 -11.19 11.84 7.14
CA GLU A 49 -12.41 11.45 6.45
C GLU A 49 -12.46 12.04 5.03
N ASN A 50 -12.16 13.33 4.87
CA ASN A 50 -12.18 14.00 3.58
C ASN A 50 -11.06 13.50 2.64
N ALA A 51 -9.86 13.20 3.15
CA ALA A 51 -8.77 12.64 2.36
C ALA A 51 -9.11 11.24 1.82
N VAL A 52 -9.64 10.36 2.67
CA VAL A 52 -10.07 9.00 2.27
C VAL A 52 -11.22 9.08 1.26
N TYR A 53 -12.21 9.95 1.49
CA TYR A 53 -13.31 10.16 0.54
C TYR A 53 -12.80 10.66 -0.82
N ALA A 54 -11.87 11.64 -0.82
CA ALA A 54 -11.25 12.15 -2.04
C ALA A 54 -10.47 11.06 -2.79
N ALA A 55 -9.75 10.21 -2.07
CA ALA A 55 -9.04 9.08 -2.66
C ALA A 55 -10.00 8.10 -3.35
N LEU A 56 -11.07 7.66 -2.66
CA LEU A 56 -12.08 6.78 -3.24
C LEU A 56 -12.74 7.41 -4.48
N LYS A 57 -13.02 8.72 -4.44
CA LYS A 57 -13.57 9.47 -5.58
C LYS A 57 -12.60 9.56 -6.75
N SER A 58 -11.28 9.64 -6.49
CA SER A 58 -10.23 9.65 -7.52
C SER A 58 -9.94 8.27 -8.12
N GLY A 59 -10.53 7.19 -7.58
CA GLY A 59 -10.34 5.83 -8.11
C GLY A 59 -9.52 4.90 -7.21
N TYR A 60 -8.95 5.37 -6.11
CA TYR A 60 -8.29 4.48 -5.15
C TYR A 60 -9.25 3.41 -4.64
N ARG A 61 -8.71 2.21 -4.44
CA ARG A 61 -9.44 1.08 -3.83
C ARG A 61 -8.64 0.40 -2.70
N LEU A 62 -7.48 0.95 -2.32
CA LEU A 62 -6.69 0.52 -1.16
C LEU A 62 -6.57 1.69 -0.19
N ILE A 63 -6.99 1.47 1.07
CA ILE A 63 -6.87 2.42 2.18
C ILE A 63 -6.09 1.75 3.30
N ASP A 64 -4.97 2.36 3.69
CA ASP A 64 -4.13 1.90 4.79
C ASP A 64 -4.33 2.78 6.04
N THR A 65 -4.69 2.14 7.13
CA THR A 65 -4.78 2.72 8.46
C THR A 65 -4.13 1.82 9.51
N ALA A 66 -4.29 2.12 10.78
CA ALA A 66 -3.90 1.29 11.90
C ALA A 66 -4.68 1.67 13.16
N LYS A 67 -4.89 0.71 14.07
CA LYS A 67 -5.47 0.99 15.39
C LYS A 67 -4.69 2.08 16.13
N TYR A 68 -3.36 2.06 16.03
CA TYR A 68 -2.49 3.05 16.67
C TYR A 68 -2.63 4.48 16.12
N TYR A 69 -3.15 4.65 14.90
CA TYR A 69 -3.35 5.98 14.31
C TYR A 69 -4.53 6.73 14.93
N GLY A 70 -5.49 5.98 15.54
CA GLY A 70 -6.67 6.57 16.17
C GLY A 70 -7.66 7.18 15.19
N ASN A 71 -7.62 6.77 13.91
CA ASN A 71 -8.44 7.35 12.83
C ASN A 71 -9.29 6.30 12.07
N GLU A 72 -9.42 5.08 12.62
CA GLU A 72 -10.21 4.02 11.99
C GLU A 72 -11.69 4.40 11.82
N SER A 73 -12.25 5.19 12.75
CA SER A 73 -13.63 5.68 12.66
C SER A 73 -13.84 6.62 11.48
N GLU A 74 -12.89 7.50 11.22
CA GLU A 74 -12.91 8.45 10.11
C GLU A 74 -12.76 7.73 8.77
N VAL A 75 -11.86 6.74 8.70
CA VAL A 75 -11.74 5.86 7.54
C VAL A 75 -13.05 5.14 7.26
N GLY A 76 -13.68 4.57 8.30
CA GLY A 76 -14.98 3.91 8.21
C GLY A 76 -16.10 4.85 7.77
N ASN A 77 -16.13 6.10 8.28
CA ASN A 77 -17.08 7.13 7.87
C ASN A 77 -16.95 7.47 6.38
N ALA A 78 -15.71 7.68 5.92
CA ALA A 78 -15.44 7.97 4.51
C ALA A 78 -15.87 6.84 3.58
N ILE A 79 -15.61 5.58 3.96
CA ILE A 79 -16.03 4.39 3.19
C ILE A 79 -17.56 4.34 3.11
N ARG A 80 -18.27 4.51 4.23
CA ARG A 80 -19.75 4.53 4.25
C ARG A 80 -20.31 5.66 3.39
N ARG A 81 -19.72 6.86 3.47
CA ARG A 81 -20.09 8.00 2.65
C ARG A 81 -19.90 7.71 1.17
N ALA A 82 -18.74 7.22 0.76
CA ALA A 82 -18.44 6.89 -0.63
C ALA A 82 -19.38 5.81 -1.18
N THR A 83 -19.70 4.79 -0.37
CA THR A 83 -20.65 3.74 -0.74
C THR A 83 -22.07 4.28 -0.87
N LYS A 84 -22.52 5.13 0.05
CA LYS A 84 -23.84 5.79 -0.01
C LYS A 84 -23.97 6.70 -1.23
N ASP A 85 -22.89 7.40 -1.59
CA ASP A 85 -22.86 8.31 -2.74
C ASP A 85 -22.69 7.55 -4.09
N GLY A 86 -22.60 6.21 -4.06
CA GLY A 86 -22.50 5.36 -5.26
C GLY A 86 -21.13 5.40 -5.94
N ILE A 87 -20.08 5.88 -5.27
CA ILE A 87 -18.70 5.96 -5.81
C ILE A 87 -18.12 4.56 -5.98
N CYS A 88 -18.32 3.69 -5.00
CA CYS A 88 -17.83 2.30 -4.99
C CYS A 88 -18.63 1.45 -4.00
N LYS A 89 -18.53 0.13 -4.13
CA LYS A 89 -19.08 -0.82 -3.17
C LYS A 89 -18.01 -1.21 -2.16
N ARG A 90 -18.43 -1.73 -0.97
CA ARG A 90 -17.48 -2.21 0.06
C ARG A 90 -16.54 -3.30 -0.48
N GLU A 91 -17.06 -4.18 -1.31
CA GLU A 91 -16.33 -5.32 -1.88
C GLU A 91 -15.22 -4.89 -2.85
N GLU A 92 -15.30 -3.67 -3.37
CA GLU A 92 -14.30 -3.09 -4.25
C GLU A 92 -13.16 -2.41 -3.49
N ILE A 93 -13.33 -2.19 -2.17
CA ILE A 93 -12.35 -1.48 -1.33
C ILE A 93 -11.54 -2.49 -0.52
N PHE A 94 -10.23 -2.38 -0.60
CA PHE A 94 -9.27 -3.13 0.21
C PHE A 94 -8.82 -2.27 1.38
N VAL A 95 -9.12 -2.70 2.61
CA VAL A 95 -8.82 -1.96 3.84
C VAL A 95 -7.74 -2.69 4.62
N THR A 96 -6.63 -1.99 4.88
CA THR A 96 -5.54 -2.45 5.74
C THR A 96 -5.63 -1.76 7.09
N THR A 97 -5.55 -2.52 8.19
CA THR A 97 -5.27 -1.99 9.53
C THR A 97 -4.16 -2.79 10.21
N LYS A 98 -3.70 -2.35 11.39
CA LYS A 98 -2.52 -2.90 12.03
C LYS A 98 -2.71 -3.00 13.55
N LEU A 99 -2.12 -4.04 14.15
CA LEU A 99 -2.09 -4.27 15.60
C LEU A 99 -0.66 -4.12 16.13
N VAL A 100 -0.52 -3.53 17.31
CA VAL A 100 0.78 -3.38 17.97
C VAL A 100 1.21 -4.66 18.70
N PRO A 101 2.53 -4.98 18.74
CA PRO A 101 3.05 -6.21 19.36
C PRO A 101 2.90 -6.26 20.89
N TRP A 102 2.60 -5.12 21.53
CA TRP A 102 2.36 -5.03 22.98
C TRP A 102 0.88 -5.02 23.37
N SER A 103 0.01 -5.47 22.47
CA SER A 103 -1.40 -5.64 22.78
C SER A 103 -1.60 -6.67 23.90
N ASN A 104 -2.34 -6.30 24.93
CA ASN A 104 -2.73 -7.21 26.03
C ASN A 104 -3.87 -8.17 25.64
N ASN A 105 -4.64 -7.83 24.62
CA ASN A 105 -5.75 -8.65 24.12
C ASN A 105 -5.94 -8.41 22.61
N PRO A 106 -5.11 -9.03 21.76
CA PRO A 106 -5.18 -8.83 20.32
C PRO A 106 -6.50 -9.25 19.67
N ASP A 107 -7.18 -10.26 20.20
CA ASP A 107 -8.50 -10.68 19.68
C ASP A 107 -9.54 -9.55 19.87
N ARG A 108 -9.56 -8.92 21.05
CA ARG A 108 -10.41 -7.75 21.31
C ARG A 108 -10.03 -6.56 20.45
N ASP A 109 -8.72 -6.34 20.22
CA ASP A 109 -8.26 -5.25 19.38
C ASP A 109 -8.73 -5.39 17.94
N ILE A 110 -8.84 -6.62 17.42
CA ILE A 110 -9.42 -6.89 16.08
C ILE A 110 -10.92 -6.53 16.09
N ASP A 111 -11.66 -6.93 17.10
CA ASP A 111 -13.09 -6.62 17.21
C ASP A 111 -13.33 -5.12 17.35
N ASP A 112 -12.49 -4.43 18.12
CA ASP A 112 -12.53 -2.98 18.26
C ASP A 112 -12.24 -2.27 16.92
N SER A 113 -11.23 -2.73 16.15
CA SER A 113 -10.92 -2.19 14.81
C SER A 113 -12.09 -2.38 13.84
N LEU A 114 -12.70 -3.58 13.80
CA LEU A 114 -13.91 -3.83 13.01
C LEU A 114 -15.05 -2.88 13.38
N LYS A 115 -15.25 -2.66 14.68
CA LYS A 115 -16.26 -1.75 15.21
C LYS A 115 -15.98 -0.30 14.84
N GLN A 116 -14.73 0.18 15.00
CA GLN A 116 -14.35 1.55 14.65
C GLN A 116 -14.49 1.80 13.14
N LEU A 117 -13.98 0.89 12.32
CA LEU A 117 -14.15 0.94 10.88
C LEU A 117 -15.62 0.80 10.45
N GLY A 118 -16.48 0.18 11.28
CA GLY A 118 -17.86 -0.15 10.93
C GLY A 118 -17.94 -1.17 9.80
N LEU A 119 -17.02 -2.13 9.76
CA LEU A 119 -16.89 -3.15 8.73
C LEU A 119 -17.17 -4.54 9.30
N SER A 120 -17.67 -5.45 8.46
CA SER A 120 -17.87 -6.86 8.80
C SER A 120 -16.61 -7.70 8.64
N TYR A 121 -15.64 -7.22 7.86
CA TYR A 121 -14.33 -7.85 7.67
C TYR A 121 -13.25 -6.81 7.34
N ILE A 122 -12.00 -7.15 7.65
CA ILE A 122 -10.77 -6.44 7.28
C ILE A 122 -10.12 -7.21 6.13
N ASP A 123 -9.64 -6.52 5.08
CA ASP A 123 -9.00 -7.18 3.94
C ASP A 123 -7.56 -7.60 4.27
N LEU A 124 -6.81 -6.74 4.99
CA LEU A 124 -5.45 -7.05 5.46
C LEU A 124 -5.24 -6.53 6.87
N CYS A 125 -4.78 -7.40 7.76
CA CYS A 125 -4.30 -6.99 9.08
C CYS A 125 -2.80 -7.24 9.20
N LEU A 126 -2.07 -6.24 9.67
CA LEU A 126 -0.62 -6.32 9.85
C LEU A 126 -0.23 -6.34 11.33
N LEU A 127 0.75 -7.15 11.69
CA LEU A 127 1.55 -6.89 12.88
C LEU A 127 2.36 -5.61 12.61
N HIS A 128 2.09 -4.53 13.37
CA HIS A 128 2.49 -3.17 13.03
C HIS A 128 4.01 -2.96 13.03
N GLN A 129 4.72 -3.64 13.92
CA GLN A 129 6.18 -3.60 14.01
C GLN A 129 6.70 -4.77 14.83
N HIS A 130 8.01 -4.97 14.81
CA HIS A 130 8.67 -5.87 15.75
C HIS A 130 8.64 -5.31 17.17
N GLY A 131 8.31 -6.15 18.12
CA GLY A 131 8.36 -5.85 19.54
C GLY A 131 9.22 -6.88 20.27
N SER A 132 8.59 -7.76 21.03
CA SER A 132 9.23 -8.96 21.58
C SER A 132 8.76 -10.19 20.81
N ALA A 133 9.60 -11.23 20.73
CA ALA A 133 9.21 -12.47 20.05
C ALA A 133 7.88 -13.06 20.57
N SER A 134 7.63 -13.00 21.89
CA SER A 134 6.38 -13.49 22.48
C SER A 134 5.18 -12.59 22.16
N GLY A 135 5.37 -11.26 22.09
CA GLY A 135 4.33 -10.31 21.72
C GLY A 135 3.96 -10.43 20.24
N ASP A 136 4.95 -10.51 19.38
CA ASP A 136 4.78 -10.71 17.93
C ASP A 136 3.98 -12.00 17.67
N ASP A 137 4.38 -13.11 18.31
CA ASP A 137 3.73 -14.40 18.19
C ASP A 137 2.29 -14.39 18.71
N ALA A 138 2.02 -13.70 19.83
CA ALA A 138 0.69 -13.59 20.40
C ALA A 138 -0.27 -12.86 19.46
N VAL A 139 0.16 -11.71 18.92
CA VAL A 139 -0.62 -10.92 17.96
C VAL A 139 -0.83 -11.71 16.67
N TYR A 140 0.23 -12.34 16.13
CA TYR A 140 0.13 -13.09 14.88
C TYR A 140 -0.81 -14.29 14.99
N LYS A 141 -0.79 -15.01 16.14
CA LYS A 141 -1.75 -16.09 16.44
C LYS A 141 -3.19 -15.60 16.51
N ALA A 142 -3.44 -14.42 17.08
CA ALA A 142 -4.78 -13.83 17.10
C ALA A 142 -5.25 -13.48 15.69
N MET A 143 -4.37 -12.91 14.85
CA MET A 143 -4.69 -12.63 13.45
C MET A 143 -5.05 -13.91 12.68
N ILE A 144 -4.34 -15.03 12.91
CA ILE A 144 -4.66 -16.34 12.31
C ILE A 144 -6.05 -16.83 12.77
N ARG A 145 -6.38 -16.70 14.04
CA ARG A 145 -7.76 -17.05 14.53
C ARG A 145 -8.81 -16.22 13.81
N ALA A 146 -8.58 -14.92 13.71
CA ALA A 146 -9.50 -14.01 13.05
C ALA A 146 -9.66 -14.30 11.54
N VAL A 147 -8.63 -14.83 10.87
CA VAL A 147 -8.76 -15.32 9.48
C VAL A 147 -9.69 -16.53 9.44
N LYS A 148 -9.53 -17.48 10.36
CA LYS A 148 -10.41 -18.68 10.44
C LYS A 148 -11.86 -18.32 10.76
N ASP A 149 -12.06 -17.27 11.56
CA ASP A 149 -13.38 -16.75 11.91
C ASP A 149 -14.00 -15.85 10.81
N GLY A 150 -13.29 -15.61 9.70
CA GLY A 150 -13.75 -14.76 8.60
C GLY A 150 -13.74 -13.25 8.89
N LYS A 151 -13.14 -12.83 10.01
CA LYS A 151 -13.00 -11.42 10.40
C LYS A 151 -11.91 -10.69 9.59
N ILE A 152 -10.88 -11.44 9.16
CA ILE A 152 -9.74 -10.95 8.38
C ILE A 152 -9.57 -11.85 7.15
N ARG A 153 -9.30 -11.26 5.99
CA ARG A 153 -9.05 -11.98 4.72
C ARG A 153 -7.59 -12.36 4.52
N SER A 154 -6.68 -11.45 4.87
CA SER A 154 -5.24 -11.62 4.70
C SER A 154 -4.49 -11.08 5.90
N ILE A 155 -3.31 -11.65 6.20
CA ILE A 155 -2.44 -11.17 7.27
C ILE A 155 -1.04 -10.91 6.75
N GLY A 156 -0.34 -9.99 7.41
CA GLY A 156 1.03 -9.63 7.07
C GLY A 156 1.78 -9.02 8.25
N ILE A 157 2.93 -8.45 7.97
CA ILE A 157 3.82 -7.86 8.97
C ILE A 157 4.32 -6.51 8.48
N SER A 158 4.72 -5.63 9.40
CA SER A 158 5.26 -4.31 9.08
C SER A 158 6.50 -4.04 9.92
N ASN A 159 7.47 -3.34 9.32
CA ASN A 159 8.76 -3.03 9.96
C ASN A 159 9.64 -4.26 10.27
N PHE A 160 9.63 -5.22 9.35
CA PHE A 160 10.54 -6.36 9.34
C PHE A 160 11.44 -6.30 8.10
N TYR A 161 12.72 -6.00 8.30
CA TYR A 161 13.64 -5.60 7.23
C TYR A 161 14.63 -6.69 6.80
N THR A 162 14.58 -7.89 7.40
CA THR A 162 15.51 -8.97 7.09
C THR A 162 14.81 -10.28 6.78
N GLU A 163 15.40 -11.06 5.88
CA GLU A 163 14.92 -12.42 5.57
C GLU A 163 14.81 -13.30 6.82
N LYS A 164 15.73 -13.13 7.77
CA LYS A 164 15.74 -13.89 9.03
C LYS A 164 14.48 -13.65 9.85
N THR A 165 14.11 -12.39 10.06
CA THR A 165 12.95 -12.02 10.87
C THR A 165 11.63 -12.43 10.20
N VAL A 166 11.51 -12.24 8.87
CA VAL A 166 10.33 -12.66 8.11
C VAL A 166 10.20 -14.20 8.07
N SER A 167 11.33 -14.92 7.95
CA SER A 167 11.34 -16.38 7.93
C SER A 167 10.77 -17.01 9.19
N HIS A 168 10.81 -16.31 10.32
CA HIS A 168 10.18 -16.76 11.57
C HIS A 168 8.68 -17.03 11.36
N PHE A 169 7.96 -16.09 10.74
CA PHE A 169 6.52 -16.22 10.49
C PHE A 169 6.21 -17.31 9.47
N ILE A 170 7.03 -17.47 8.44
CA ILE A 170 6.84 -18.51 7.41
C ILE A 170 7.03 -19.93 7.98
N LYS A 171 7.98 -20.08 8.92
CA LYS A 171 8.35 -21.42 9.44
C LYS A 171 7.49 -21.87 10.63
N ASN A 172 7.02 -20.92 11.44
CA ASN A 172 6.41 -21.25 12.72
C ASN A 172 4.88 -21.11 12.75
N PHE A 173 4.28 -20.59 11.67
CA PHE A 173 2.83 -20.40 11.59
C PHE A 173 2.24 -21.02 10.32
N GLU A 174 1.01 -21.50 10.45
CA GLU A 174 0.27 -22.17 9.36
C GLU A 174 -0.15 -21.22 8.23
N ILE A 175 -0.35 -19.93 8.52
CA ILE A 175 -0.67 -18.91 7.53
C ILE A 175 0.53 -17.96 7.45
N PRO A 176 1.29 -17.95 6.35
CA PRO A 176 2.41 -17.05 6.15
C PRO A 176 1.93 -15.62 5.87
N PRO A 177 2.77 -14.59 6.09
CA PRO A 177 2.42 -13.23 5.69
C PRO A 177 2.21 -13.12 4.18
N THR A 178 1.23 -12.31 3.79
CA THR A 178 0.94 -11.99 2.39
C THR A 178 1.71 -10.75 1.93
N VAL A 179 1.94 -9.83 2.87
CA VAL A 179 2.54 -8.52 2.66
C VAL A 179 3.53 -8.23 3.78
N ILE A 180 4.63 -7.58 3.42
CA ILE A 180 5.57 -6.92 4.33
C ILE A 180 5.48 -5.43 4.04
N GLN A 181 4.93 -4.65 4.98
CA GLN A 181 4.86 -3.20 4.85
C GLN A 181 6.07 -2.56 5.52
N ASN A 182 6.93 -1.92 4.74
CA ASN A 182 8.16 -1.31 5.22
C ASN A 182 8.35 0.11 4.68
N GLU A 183 9.21 0.89 5.35
CA GLU A 183 9.77 2.09 4.74
C GLU A 183 10.46 1.70 3.44
N ASN A 184 10.08 2.38 2.35
CA ASN A 184 10.69 2.17 1.04
C ASN A 184 10.53 3.44 0.20
N HIS A 185 11.64 3.90 -0.34
CA HIS A 185 11.74 5.09 -1.18
C HIS A 185 13.04 5.05 -2.00
N LEU A 186 13.28 6.04 -2.85
CA LEU A 186 14.43 6.07 -3.77
C LEU A 186 15.78 5.86 -3.08
N LYS A 187 15.97 6.30 -1.83
CA LYS A 187 17.22 6.16 -1.07
C LYS A 187 17.30 4.91 -0.21
N TYR A 188 16.20 4.19 -0.04
CA TYR A 188 16.13 2.93 0.68
C TYR A 188 15.18 1.96 -0.02
N GLN A 189 15.72 1.11 -0.87
CA GLN A 189 14.93 0.24 -1.74
C GLN A 189 14.83 -1.20 -1.22
N ASN A 190 15.79 -1.64 -0.39
CA ASN A 190 15.85 -3.00 0.18
C ASN A 190 15.55 -4.11 -0.85
N ASN A 191 16.20 -4.01 -2.00
CA ASN A 191 15.96 -4.88 -3.16
C ASN A 191 16.17 -6.37 -2.83
N SER A 192 17.12 -6.70 -1.94
CA SER A 192 17.37 -8.09 -1.53
C SER A 192 16.18 -8.72 -0.84
N LEU A 193 15.54 -7.99 0.09
CA LEU A 193 14.34 -8.47 0.76
C LEU A 193 13.16 -8.59 -0.22
N ARG A 194 12.99 -7.62 -1.13
CA ARG A 194 11.95 -7.68 -2.17
C ARG A 194 12.10 -8.94 -3.02
N ASP A 195 13.29 -9.17 -3.57
CA ASP A 195 13.54 -10.28 -4.48
C ASP A 195 13.42 -11.65 -3.77
N TRP A 196 13.79 -11.69 -2.49
CA TRP A 196 13.59 -12.88 -1.66
C TRP A 196 12.11 -13.12 -1.33
N ALA A 197 11.35 -12.07 -0.98
CA ALA A 197 9.94 -12.13 -0.66
C ALA A 197 9.10 -12.54 -1.89
N ALA A 198 9.42 -12.02 -3.08
CA ALA A 198 8.76 -12.33 -4.33
C ALA A 198 8.82 -13.84 -4.65
N LYS A 199 9.96 -14.52 -4.40
CA LYS A 199 10.11 -15.98 -4.54
C LYS A 199 9.16 -16.77 -3.63
N LYS A 200 8.58 -16.13 -2.61
CA LYS A 200 7.62 -16.70 -1.65
C LYS A 200 6.21 -16.20 -1.86
N ARG A 201 5.99 -15.42 -2.93
CA ARG A 201 4.72 -14.77 -3.24
C ARG A 201 4.26 -13.84 -2.10
N ILE A 202 5.21 -13.11 -1.50
CA ILE A 202 4.98 -12.09 -0.49
C ILE A 202 5.32 -10.75 -1.13
N TYR A 203 4.42 -9.78 -1.06
CA TYR A 203 4.60 -8.45 -1.65
C TYR A 203 5.19 -7.46 -0.63
N ILE A 204 5.99 -6.51 -1.13
CA ILE A 204 6.45 -5.38 -0.33
C ILE A 204 5.49 -4.21 -0.56
N GLU A 205 4.91 -3.70 0.52
CA GLU A 205 4.12 -2.48 0.54
C GLU A 205 4.96 -1.35 1.12
N SER A 206 5.06 -0.26 0.36
CA SER A 206 5.95 0.87 0.65
C SER A 206 5.19 1.97 1.37
N TYR A 207 5.45 2.17 2.65
CA TYR A 207 5.10 3.43 3.29
C TYR A 207 6.23 4.47 3.08
N TYR A 208 5.92 5.75 3.19
CA TYR A 208 6.82 6.86 2.90
C TYR A 208 7.46 6.83 1.49
N PRO A 209 6.70 6.59 0.42
CA PRO A 209 7.27 6.53 -0.92
C PRO A 209 8.01 7.81 -1.33
N PHE A 210 7.69 8.96 -0.70
CA PHE A 210 8.35 10.24 -0.87
C PHE A 210 9.37 10.56 0.24
N GLY A 211 9.88 9.56 0.98
CA GLY A 211 10.85 9.75 2.06
C GLY A 211 10.27 10.16 3.41
N GLY A 212 8.94 10.39 3.52
CA GLY A 212 8.29 10.67 4.79
C GLY A 212 8.61 12.04 5.40
N ARG A 213 8.44 12.15 6.73
CA ARG A 213 8.58 13.42 7.46
C ARG A 213 9.97 14.02 7.33
N GLY A 214 10.04 15.28 6.90
CA GLY A 214 11.28 16.03 6.76
C GLY A 214 12.05 15.73 5.47
N HIS A 215 11.78 14.63 4.76
CA HIS A 215 12.54 14.19 3.59
C HIS A 215 11.76 14.28 2.27
N THR A 216 10.45 14.53 2.31
CA THR A 216 9.61 14.61 1.10
C THR A 216 10.15 15.63 0.08
N LYS A 217 10.58 16.81 0.54
CA LYS A 217 11.15 17.85 -0.33
C LYS A 217 12.41 17.35 -1.04
N GLU A 218 13.28 16.63 -0.35
CA GLU A 218 14.51 16.08 -0.91
C GLU A 218 14.23 15.11 -2.07
N HIS A 219 13.24 14.24 -1.92
CA HIS A 219 12.84 13.28 -2.96
C HIS A 219 12.17 13.98 -4.14
N LEU A 220 11.22 14.88 -3.89
CA LEU A 220 10.48 15.59 -4.95
C LEU A 220 11.32 16.62 -5.69
N GLN A 221 12.42 17.11 -5.12
CA GLN A 221 13.35 18.05 -5.73
C GLN A 221 14.66 17.39 -6.22
N ASN A 222 14.73 16.06 -6.22
CA ASN A 222 15.89 15.37 -6.77
C ASN A 222 16.02 15.63 -8.27
N GLU A 223 17.20 16.05 -8.73
CA GLU A 223 17.43 16.45 -10.12
C GLU A 223 17.13 15.32 -11.12
N THR A 224 17.49 14.08 -10.81
CA THR A 224 17.17 12.92 -11.65
C THR A 224 15.66 12.73 -11.79
N VAL A 225 14.91 12.87 -10.69
CA VAL A 225 13.45 12.77 -10.72
C VAL A 225 12.84 13.91 -11.53
N LEU A 226 13.33 15.15 -11.34
CA LEU A 226 12.85 16.32 -12.09
C LEU A 226 13.15 16.25 -13.58
N GLU A 227 14.33 15.73 -13.98
CA GLU A 227 14.68 15.48 -15.39
C GLU A 227 13.66 14.53 -16.03
N ILE A 228 13.39 13.39 -15.40
CA ILE A 228 12.44 12.40 -15.88
C ILE A 228 11.02 12.98 -15.91
N ALA A 229 10.62 13.71 -14.87
CA ALA A 229 9.33 14.36 -14.79
C ALA A 229 9.07 15.31 -15.98
N ARG A 230 10.05 16.13 -16.32
CA ARG A 230 9.98 17.01 -17.50
C ARG A 230 9.84 16.23 -18.80
N ALA A 231 10.57 15.13 -18.96
CA ALA A 231 10.52 14.30 -20.16
C ALA A 231 9.14 13.67 -20.40
N HIS A 232 8.45 13.28 -19.32
CA HIS A 232 7.12 12.68 -19.37
C HIS A 232 5.96 13.69 -19.26
N GLY A 233 6.24 14.98 -19.01
CA GLY A 233 5.19 15.97 -18.70
C GLY A 233 4.40 15.65 -17.45
N LYS A 234 5.03 14.97 -16.49
CA LYS A 234 4.45 14.52 -15.22
C LYS A 234 5.11 15.23 -14.03
N SER A 235 4.52 15.14 -12.85
CA SER A 235 5.13 15.65 -11.62
C SER A 235 6.18 14.69 -11.05
N ALA A 236 7.05 15.20 -10.18
CA ALA A 236 8.01 14.38 -9.44
C ALA A 236 7.32 13.28 -8.61
N ALA A 237 6.16 13.58 -8.02
CA ALA A 237 5.38 12.62 -7.26
C ALA A 237 4.88 11.47 -8.14
N GLN A 238 4.35 11.77 -9.33
CA GLN A 238 3.91 10.77 -10.30
C GLN A 238 5.06 9.86 -10.75
N ILE A 239 6.26 10.41 -10.99
CA ILE A 239 7.45 9.61 -11.33
C ILE A 239 7.82 8.65 -10.21
N ILE A 240 7.84 9.11 -8.95
CA ILE A 240 8.18 8.25 -7.80
C ILE A 240 7.13 7.18 -7.59
N VAL A 241 5.84 7.50 -7.68
CA VAL A 241 4.76 6.50 -7.58
C VAL A 241 4.91 5.47 -8.70
N ARG A 242 5.08 5.91 -9.95
CA ARG A 242 5.25 5.01 -11.10
C ARG A 242 6.46 4.11 -10.96
N TRP A 243 7.58 4.63 -10.45
CA TRP A 243 8.77 3.84 -10.14
C TRP A 243 8.48 2.72 -9.14
N HIS A 244 7.73 3.00 -8.06
CA HIS A 244 7.31 1.96 -7.11
C HIS A 244 6.53 0.85 -7.81
N LEU A 245 5.50 1.22 -8.58
CA LEU A 245 4.63 0.27 -9.26
C LEU A 245 5.42 -0.59 -10.27
N GLN A 246 6.29 0.02 -11.08
CA GLN A 246 7.12 -0.71 -12.04
C GLN A 246 8.23 -1.54 -11.40
N SER A 247 8.64 -1.21 -10.17
CA SER A 247 9.55 -2.02 -9.36
C SER A 247 8.87 -3.21 -8.68
N GLY A 248 7.53 -3.35 -8.83
CA GLY A 248 6.76 -4.43 -8.20
C GLY A 248 6.41 -4.18 -6.73
N TYR A 249 6.51 -2.93 -6.26
CA TYR A 249 6.03 -2.53 -4.94
C TYR A 249 4.56 -2.13 -4.97
N ILE A 250 3.87 -2.33 -3.85
CA ILE A 250 2.61 -1.66 -3.55
C ILE A 250 2.96 -0.33 -2.88
N ALA A 251 2.38 0.79 -3.30
CA ALA A 251 2.70 2.11 -2.76
C ALA A 251 1.49 2.73 -2.04
N ILE A 252 1.73 3.32 -0.86
CA ILE A 252 0.69 3.99 -0.07
C ILE A 252 1.10 5.43 0.30
N PRO A 253 1.25 6.34 -0.69
CA PRO A 253 1.49 7.74 -0.42
C PRO A 253 0.36 8.33 0.44
N GLY A 254 0.72 9.11 1.46
CA GLY A 254 -0.23 9.87 2.28
C GLY A 254 -0.33 11.31 1.79
N SER A 255 -1.55 11.88 1.81
CA SER A 255 -1.79 13.31 1.61
C SER A 255 -3.15 13.72 2.21
N SER A 256 -3.23 14.95 2.71
CA SER A 256 -4.50 15.61 3.08
C SER A 256 -5.04 16.50 1.96
N ASN A 257 -4.26 16.76 0.91
CA ASN A 257 -4.65 17.62 -0.21
C ASN A 257 -5.32 16.80 -1.31
N PRO A 258 -6.62 17.02 -1.61
CA PRO A 258 -7.34 16.28 -2.65
C PRO A 258 -6.70 16.36 -4.04
N ALA A 259 -6.05 17.49 -4.37
CA ALA A 259 -5.36 17.64 -5.66
C ALA A 259 -4.13 16.73 -5.74
N HIS A 260 -3.32 16.65 -4.68
CA HIS A 260 -2.18 15.72 -4.63
C HIS A 260 -2.63 14.25 -4.62
N ILE A 261 -3.76 13.95 -3.95
CA ILE A 261 -4.33 12.59 -3.94
C ILE A 261 -4.71 12.18 -5.37
N ALA A 262 -5.43 13.05 -6.09
CA ALA A 262 -5.82 12.79 -7.48
C ALA A 262 -4.60 12.68 -8.41
N GLU A 263 -3.62 13.57 -8.27
CA GLU A 263 -2.37 13.57 -9.02
C GLU A 263 -1.55 12.27 -8.81
N ASN A 264 -1.41 11.82 -7.56
CA ASN A 264 -0.70 10.57 -7.24
C ASN A 264 -1.38 9.32 -7.83
N PHE A 265 -2.69 9.40 -8.12
CA PHE A 265 -3.42 8.30 -8.76
C PHE A 265 -3.29 8.31 -10.28
N ASP A 266 -3.00 9.45 -10.90
CA ASP A 266 -2.88 9.63 -12.34
C ASP A 266 -1.49 9.20 -12.86
N VAL A 267 -1.21 7.89 -12.76
CA VAL A 267 0.10 7.30 -13.08
C VAL A 267 0.00 6.09 -14.03
N TRP A 268 -1.17 5.84 -14.60
CA TRP A 268 -1.42 4.64 -15.39
C TRP A 268 -1.27 4.83 -16.90
N ASP A 269 -1.09 6.07 -17.36
CA ASP A 269 -1.04 6.48 -18.76
C ASP A 269 0.38 6.61 -19.35
N PHE A 270 1.41 6.30 -18.54
CA PHE A 270 2.82 6.35 -18.97
C PHE A 270 3.64 5.24 -18.31
N GLU A 271 4.80 4.96 -18.90
CA GLU A 271 5.79 4.02 -18.35
C GLU A 271 7.17 4.66 -18.35
N LEU A 272 7.94 4.38 -17.29
CA LEU A 272 9.34 4.71 -17.21
C LEU A 272 10.15 3.71 -18.05
N THR A 273 11.08 4.22 -18.85
CA THR A 273 12.00 3.39 -19.64
C THR A 273 12.97 2.63 -18.73
N GLU A 274 13.56 1.56 -19.22
CA GLU A 274 14.58 0.81 -18.47
C GLU A 274 15.75 1.71 -18.01
N ASN A 275 16.13 2.69 -18.82
CA ASN A 275 17.20 3.62 -18.48
C ASN A 275 16.80 4.57 -17.35
N GLU A 276 15.56 5.07 -17.34
CA GLU A 276 15.01 5.89 -16.24
C GLU A 276 14.88 5.08 -14.96
N MET A 277 14.39 3.84 -15.04
CA MET A 277 14.35 2.92 -13.90
C MET A 277 15.76 2.68 -13.34
N LYS A 278 16.78 2.49 -14.18
CA LYS A 278 18.19 2.36 -13.74
C LYS A 278 18.69 3.62 -13.05
N LYS A 279 18.40 4.82 -13.59
CA LYS A 279 18.77 6.09 -12.96
C LYS A 279 18.13 6.25 -11.57
N LEU A 280 16.83 5.93 -11.43
CA LEU A 280 16.12 5.99 -10.16
C LEU A 280 16.61 4.93 -9.16
N ASN A 281 16.88 3.71 -9.61
CA ASN A 281 17.45 2.66 -8.78
C ASN A 281 18.86 3.01 -8.26
N ALA A 282 19.65 3.77 -9.03
CA ALA A 282 20.97 4.23 -8.61
C ALA A 282 20.95 5.29 -7.50
N LEU A 283 19.78 5.83 -7.14
CA LEU A 283 19.61 6.73 -5.98
C LEU A 283 19.62 6.00 -4.64
N ASP A 284 19.62 4.67 -4.62
CA ASP A 284 19.66 3.87 -3.40
C ASP A 284 20.98 4.07 -2.65
N THR A 285 20.89 4.54 -1.43
CA THR A 285 22.04 4.73 -0.52
C THR A 285 21.97 3.79 0.69
N GLY A 286 20.92 2.98 0.79
CA GLY A 286 20.64 2.15 1.96
C GLY A 286 20.22 2.96 3.20
N GLN A 287 19.87 4.24 3.02
CA GLN A 287 19.54 5.15 4.11
C GLN A 287 18.05 5.06 4.48
N ARG A 288 17.74 4.45 5.60
CA ARG A 288 16.45 4.54 6.29
C ARG A 288 16.36 5.84 7.08
N TYR A 289 15.15 6.38 7.18
CA TYR A 289 14.87 7.58 7.99
C TYR A 289 14.21 7.24 9.32
N GLU A 290 13.48 6.13 9.41
CA GLU A 290 12.81 5.69 10.62
C GLU A 290 13.53 4.52 11.30
N ASN A 291 13.43 4.44 12.62
CA ASN A 291 14.20 3.50 13.45
C ASN A 291 13.34 2.43 14.14
N TRP A 292 12.08 2.28 13.76
CA TRP A 292 11.22 1.19 14.24
C TRP A 292 11.24 -0.05 13.36
#